data_5eee5acea3fdf1370e1d1b1dfaaa9bf4
#
_entry.id   5eee5acea3fdf1370e1d1b1dfaaa9bf4
#
_cell.length_a   1.000
_cell.length_b   1.000
_cell.length_c   1.000
_cell.angle_alpha   90.00
_cell.angle_beta   90.00
_cell.angle_gamma   90.00
#
_symmetry.space_group_name_H-M   'P 1'
#
loop_
_entity.id
_entity.type
_entity.pdbx_description
1 polymer ?
#
loop_
_entity_poly.entity_id
_entity_poly.type
_entity_poly.pdbx_seq_one_letter_code
_entity_poly.pdbx_strand_id
1 'polypeptide(L)'
;MSLARLVTQPLKRLGAPLLGMTLALSMAGAHAEDSALVIRGSDGWLFPGWGSLTVVDNKAIDANTALINDARQALAARGVKLQVLLLPDKTLFYQDKLPADKALSPQVKQRYQTILGKLKQAGISTFDDAAVLSQLKNSGKDVFYRTDQHWTQPAADATAVATAEQIKRDVPNLKGNPGTGMALGSEFKERRYGDLAERFLTEEQRKATGRETFVVRRQDTTGGLLDAAPAPVHVTGHSMVQPYFGFPQKLSNALDRPVSVNWKPGNIGHWTMLLEYLESADFKKNPPQVLVWQMFEPSYAYGPQASGMWDNASIMSDSAWRQRLHGALGR
;
A
#
# COMPACT_ATOMS: atom_id res chain seq x y z
N MET A 1 38.38 59.59 -27.34
CA MET A 1 37.86 60.92 -27.62
C MET A 1 36.40 60.85 -27.40
N SER A 2 35.75 61.51 -26.53
CA SER A 2 35.58 62.75 -25.80
C SER A 2 34.35 62.52 -24.96
N LEU A 3 34.41 62.52 -23.70
CA LEU A 3 34.15 63.52 -22.67
C LEU A 3 32.82 64.29 -22.76
N ALA A 4 32.06 64.17 -21.77
CA ALA A 4 31.48 65.14 -20.82
C ALA A 4 29.98 65.36 -21.05
N ARG A 5 29.11 65.69 -20.12
CA ARG A 5 29.23 66.24 -18.74
C ARG A 5 27.90 66.03 -18.00
N LEU A 6 28.01 66.01 -16.71
CA LEU A 6 26.98 66.21 -15.70
C LEU A 6 26.09 67.39 -15.91
N VAL A 7 24.82 67.29 -15.50
CA VAL A 7 24.11 68.44 -14.84
C VAL A 7 23.26 67.84 -13.72
N THR A 8 23.57 68.32 -12.53
CA THR A 8 22.84 68.19 -11.27
C THR A 8 21.80 69.26 -11.19
N GLN A 9 20.60 68.98 -10.63
CA GLN A 9 19.87 69.95 -9.74
C GLN A 9 18.69 69.24 -9.02
N PRO A 10 18.08 69.85 -7.97
CA PRO A 10 17.96 69.19 -6.68
C PRO A 10 16.53 68.96 -6.16
N LEU A 11 16.52 68.23 -5.04
CA LEU A 11 15.44 67.92 -4.11
C LEU A 11 14.26 68.92 -4.02
N LYS A 12 13.04 68.29 -3.95
CA LYS A 12 12.01 68.81 -3.03
C LYS A 12 11.46 67.65 -2.23
N ARG A 13 11.62 67.69 -0.92
CA ARG A 13 11.01 66.85 0.10
C ARG A 13 9.52 67.14 0.18
N LEU A 14 8.70 66.09 0.17
CA LEU A 14 7.37 66.13 0.77
C LEU A 14 7.20 64.82 1.51
N GLY A 15 7.07 64.94 2.81
CA GLY A 15 6.82 63.84 3.71
C GLY A 15 5.36 63.40 3.70
N ALA A 16 5.12 62.15 3.86
CA ALA A 16 3.86 61.58 4.32
C ALA A 16 4.15 60.20 4.99
N PRO A 17 3.31 59.79 5.92
CA PRO A 17 3.74 58.98 7.08
C PRO A 17 3.86 57.49 6.82
N LEU A 18 4.77 56.88 7.57
CA LEU A 18 4.90 55.42 7.74
C LEU A 18 3.57 54.85 8.25
N LEU A 19 2.96 54.00 7.44
CA LEU A 19 2.09 52.96 7.94
C LEU A 19 2.92 51.66 7.92
N GLY A 20 3.47 51.33 9.06
CA GLY A 20 4.14 50.07 9.29
C GLY A 20 3.12 48.91 9.28
N MET A 21 3.04 48.20 8.18
CA MET A 21 2.31 46.95 8.09
C MET A 21 3.35 45.87 8.26
N THR A 22 3.54 45.47 9.52
CA THR A 22 4.28 44.25 9.90
C THR A 22 3.56 43.07 9.31
N LEU A 23 4.11 42.55 8.21
CA LEU A 23 3.76 41.23 7.67
C LEU A 23 4.37 40.17 8.62
N ALA A 24 3.65 39.84 9.68
CA ALA A 24 3.89 38.62 10.43
C ALA A 24 3.42 37.46 9.52
N LEU A 25 4.29 37.00 8.61
CA LEU A 25 4.10 35.69 7.98
C LEU A 25 4.21 34.64 9.08
N SER A 26 3.06 34.13 9.44
CA SER A 26 2.90 32.98 10.31
C SER A 26 3.60 31.77 9.69
N MET A 27 4.75 31.41 10.26
CA MET A 27 5.42 30.09 10.08
C MET A 27 4.65 28.96 10.77
N ALA A 28 3.31 29.04 10.82
CA ALA A 28 2.46 28.04 11.45
C ALA A 28 1.90 26.99 10.46
N GLY A 29 2.18 27.13 9.15
CA GLY A 29 1.58 26.25 8.13
C GLY A 29 2.31 24.92 7.90
N ALA A 30 3.62 24.85 8.10
CA ALA A 30 4.39 23.67 7.75
C ALA A 30 4.26 22.50 8.76
N HIS A 31 3.94 22.79 10.03
CA HIS A 31 3.77 21.74 11.04
C HIS A 31 2.35 21.15 11.12
N ALA A 32 1.37 21.77 10.50
CA ALA A 32 -0.02 21.27 10.51
C ALA A 32 -0.28 20.23 9.41
N GLU A 33 0.43 20.30 8.28
CA GLU A 33 0.29 19.28 7.20
C GLU A 33 0.97 17.96 7.55
N ASP A 34 2.13 17.97 8.19
CA ASP A 34 2.81 16.74 8.63
C ASP A 34 2.03 15.98 9.72
N SER A 35 1.23 16.68 10.54
CA SER A 35 0.38 16.06 11.54
C SER A 35 -0.86 15.36 10.95
N ALA A 36 -1.21 15.65 9.69
CA ALA A 36 -2.32 15.00 8.99
C ALA A 36 -1.94 13.61 8.43
N LEU A 37 -0.64 13.34 8.24
CA LEU A 37 -0.16 12.09 7.64
C LEU A 37 0.04 10.96 8.65
N VAL A 38 0.09 11.27 9.95
CA VAL A 38 0.19 10.31 11.04
C VAL A 38 -0.73 10.69 12.19
N ILE A 39 -1.47 9.71 12.70
CA ILE A 39 -2.31 9.86 13.88
C ILE A 39 -1.55 9.26 15.08
N ARG A 40 -1.36 10.06 16.13
CA ARG A 40 -0.71 9.64 17.36
C ARG A 40 -1.75 9.13 18.35
N GLY A 41 -1.73 7.83 18.58
CA GLY A 41 -2.62 7.17 19.53
C GLY A 41 -2.02 7.07 20.94
N SER A 42 -2.73 6.38 21.82
CA SER A 42 -2.25 6.06 23.17
C SER A 42 -1.12 5.03 23.14
N ASP A 43 -0.37 4.93 24.22
CA ASP A 43 0.70 3.94 24.43
C ASP A 43 1.76 3.91 23.30
N GLY A 44 1.96 5.05 22.62
CA GLY A 44 2.90 5.17 21.52
C GLY A 44 2.47 4.48 20.22
N TRP A 45 1.19 4.13 20.08
CA TRP A 45 0.65 3.65 18.80
C TRP A 45 0.60 4.79 17.79
N LEU A 46 0.98 4.46 16.57
CA LEU A 46 0.91 5.36 15.41
C LEU A 46 0.01 4.72 14.34
N PHE A 47 -0.79 5.55 13.70
CA PHE A 47 -1.65 5.12 12.61
C PHE A 47 -1.41 5.98 11.37
N PRO A 48 -1.54 5.41 10.17
CA PRO A 48 -1.53 6.19 8.94
C PRO A 48 -2.65 7.23 8.96
N GLY A 49 -2.36 8.47 8.54
CA GLY A 49 -3.33 9.54 8.40
C GLY A 49 -4.00 9.59 7.02
N TRP A 50 -3.59 8.73 6.10
CA TRP A 50 -4.20 8.62 4.77
C TRP A 50 -5.39 7.66 4.79
N GLY A 51 -6.52 8.16 4.36
CA GLY A 51 -7.79 7.47 4.45
C GLY A 51 -8.71 8.10 5.49
N SER A 52 -9.97 8.27 5.13
CA SER A 52 -10.94 8.88 6.04
C SER A 52 -11.32 7.91 7.16
N LEU A 53 -11.36 8.44 8.39
CA LEU A 53 -11.89 7.73 9.57
C LEU A 53 -13.41 7.89 9.71
N THR A 54 -14.03 8.78 8.92
CA THR A 54 -15.44 9.17 9.10
C THR A 54 -16.28 9.04 7.84
N VAL A 55 -15.68 9.08 6.64
CA VAL A 55 -16.39 9.10 5.37
C VAL A 55 -16.04 7.87 4.54
N VAL A 56 -17.05 7.31 3.86
CA VAL A 56 -16.91 6.23 2.88
C VAL A 56 -17.50 6.70 1.56
N ASP A 57 -16.69 6.73 0.52
CA ASP A 57 -17.15 7.03 -0.85
C ASP A 57 -17.57 5.73 -1.55
N ASN A 58 -18.84 5.36 -1.38
CA ASN A 58 -19.40 4.15 -2.01
C ASN A 58 -19.41 4.24 -3.54
N LYS A 59 -19.55 5.44 -4.11
CA LYS A 59 -19.54 5.63 -5.57
C LYS A 59 -18.15 5.33 -6.14
N ALA A 60 -17.11 5.82 -5.49
CA ALA A 60 -15.73 5.51 -5.88
C ALA A 60 -15.41 4.02 -5.68
N ILE A 61 -15.89 3.40 -4.60
CA ILE A 61 -15.73 1.95 -4.37
C ILE A 61 -16.39 1.16 -5.52
N ASP A 62 -17.58 1.54 -5.96
CA ASP A 62 -18.29 0.89 -7.08
C ASP A 62 -17.53 1.05 -8.40
N ALA A 63 -17.08 2.27 -8.71
CA ALA A 63 -16.31 2.57 -9.90
C ALA A 63 -14.99 1.75 -9.95
N ASN A 64 -14.27 1.71 -8.85
CA ASN A 64 -13.00 0.96 -8.76
C ASN A 64 -13.23 -0.55 -8.81
N THR A 65 -14.31 -1.06 -8.21
CA THR A 65 -14.68 -2.48 -8.34
C THR A 65 -14.97 -2.83 -9.80
N ALA A 66 -15.60 -1.93 -10.58
CA ALA A 66 -15.81 -2.14 -12.00
C ALA A 66 -14.50 -2.20 -12.80
N LEU A 67 -13.52 -1.33 -12.50
CA LEU A 67 -12.17 -1.37 -13.10
C LEU A 67 -11.46 -2.70 -12.78
N ILE A 68 -11.54 -3.15 -11.53
CA ILE A 68 -10.93 -4.42 -11.12
C ILE A 68 -11.60 -5.60 -11.82
N ASN A 69 -12.92 -5.56 -11.99
CA ASN A 69 -13.63 -6.60 -12.73
C ASN A 69 -13.25 -6.62 -14.22
N ASP A 70 -13.01 -5.46 -14.83
CA ASP A 70 -12.49 -5.34 -16.20
C ASP A 70 -11.09 -6.03 -16.30
N ALA A 71 -10.19 -5.75 -15.36
CA ALA A 71 -8.91 -6.45 -15.29
C ALA A 71 -9.08 -7.97 -15.14
N ARG A 72 -10.01 -8.41 -14.27
CA ARG A 72 -10.33 -9.83 -14.09
C ARG A 72 -10.75 -10.50 -15.38
N GLN A 73 -11.66 -9.87 -16.12
CA GLN A 73 -12.15 -10.42 -17.39
C GLN A 73 -11.05 -10.46 -18.46
N ALA A 74 -10.24 -9.39 -18.55
CA ALA A 74 -9.15 -9.30 -19.50
C ALA A 74 -8.04 -10.34 -19.21
N LEU A 75 -7.70 -10.56 -17.95
CA LEU A 75 -6.75 -11.58 -17.49
C LEU A 75 -7.29 -13.00 -17.71
N ALA A 76 -8.57 -13.24 -17.41
CA ALA A 76 -9.22 -14.55 -17.60
C ALA A 76 -9.16 -14.99 -19.06
N ALA A 77 -9.31 -14.08 -20.02
CA ALA A 77 -9.18 -14.39 -21.44
C ALA A 77 -7.74 -14.75 -21.88
N ARG A 78 -6.76 -14.50 -21.02
CA ARG A 78 -5.36 -14.95 -21.16
C ARG A 78 -5.05 -16.19 -20.32
N GLY A 79 -6.07 -16.79 -19.70
CA GLY A 79 -5.90 -17.95 -18.83
C GLY A 79 -5.29 -17.63 -17.45
N VAL A 80 -5.28 -16.35 -17.06
CA VAL A 80 -4.75 -15.89 -15.77
C VAL A 80 -5.91 -15.65 -14.80
N LYS A 81 -5.91 -16.34 -13.67
CA LYS A 81 -6.88 -16.11 -12.59
C LYS A 81 -6.44 -14.91 -11.76
N LEU A 82 -7.29 -13.90 -11.67
CA LEU A 82 -7.07 -12.78 -10.74
C LEU A 82 -7.63 -13.12 -9.36
N GLN A 83 -6.81 -12.97 -8.34
CA GLN A 83 -7.22 -12.94 -6.94
C GLN A 83 -6.89 -11.57 -6.35
N VAL A 84 -7.85 -10.91 -5.70
CA VAL A 84 -7.61 -9.68 -4.96
C VAL A 84 -7.37 -10.01 -3.50
N LEU A 85 -6.20 -9.59 -2.99
CA LEU A 85 -5.87 -9.59 -1.58
C LEU A 85 -6.19 -8.20 -1.02
N LEU A 86 -7.35 -8.07 -0.38
CA LEU A 86 -7.78 -6.84 0.27
C LEU A 86 -7.27 -6.82 1.71
N LEU A 87 -6.28 -5.97 2.00
CA LEU A 87 -5.75 -5.81 3.36
C LEU A 87 -6.59 -4.82 4.15
N PRO A 88 -7.04 -5.18 5.36
CA PRO A 88 -7.81 -4.30 6.22
C PRO A 88 -6.95 -3.20 6.85
N ASP A 89 -7.58 -2.10 7.24
CA ASP A 89 -6.94 -0.99 7.95
C ASP A 89 -6.51 -1.40 9.37
N LYS A 90 -5.31 -0.96 9.75
CA LYS A 90 -4.78 -1.08 11.11
C LYS A 90 -5.75 -0.54 12.17
N THR A 91 -6.45 0.55 11.87
CA THR A 91 -7.40 1.18 12.77
C THR A 91 -8.56 0.26 13.16
N LEU A 92 -8.94 -0.71 12.32
CA LEU A 92 -10.00 -1.67 12.64
C LEU A 92 -9.65 -2.56 13.84
N PHE A 93 -8.36 -2.85 14.03
CA PHE A 93 -7.86 -3.77 15.06
C PHE A 93 -7.47 -3.07 16.37
N TYR A 94 -7.18 -1.77 16.32
CA TYR A 94 -6.63 -1.01 17.44
C TYR A 94 -7.40 0.29 17.68
N GLN A 95 -8.76 0.22 17.59
CA GLN A 95 -9.66 1.35 17.83
C GLN A 95 -9.50 1.93 19.24
N ASP A 96 -9.21 1.08 20.22
CA ASP A 96 -8.95 1.44 21.62
C ASP A 96 -7.68 2.29 21.80
N LYS A 97 -6.81 2.32 20.78
CA LYS A 97 -5.58 3.11 20.77
C LYS A 97 -5.72 4.45 20.06
N LEU A 98 -6.80 4.66 19.32
CA LEU A 98 -7.05 5.94 18.64
C LEU A 98 -7.39 7.04 19.66
N PRO A 99 -7.01 8.31 19.37
CA PRO A 99 -7.50 9.45 20.14
C PRO A 99 -9.03 9.53 20.10
N ALA A 100 -9.65 10.01 21.17
CA ALA A 100 -11.11 10.07 21.29
C ALA A 100 -11.78 10.89 20.16
N ASP A 101 -11.11 11.95 19.70
CA ASP A 101 -11.56 12.79 18.57
C ASP A 101 -11.30 12.16 17.18
N LYS A 102 -10.66 11.00 17.12
CA LYS A 102 -10.34 10.25 15.91
C LYS A 102 -11.05 8.88 15.82
N ALA A 103 -12.20 8.77 16.47
CA ALA A 103 -12.98 7.53 16.45
C ALA A 103 -13.50 7.21 15.03
N LEU A 104 -13.52 5.92 14.70
CA LEU A 104 -14.08 5.45 13.43
C LEU A 104 -15.60 5.62 13.41
N SER A 105 -16.14 6.20 12.33
CA SER A 105 -17.59 6.21 12.11
C SER A 105 -18.12 4.78 11.89
N PRO A 106 -19.43 4.56 12.12
CA PRO A 106 -20.06 3.26 11.84
C PRO A 106 -19.87 2.82 10.39
N GLN A 107 -19.89 3.76 9.44
CA GLN A 107 -19.68 3.48 8.01
C GLN A 107 -18.25 3.00 7.74
N VAL A 108 -17.23 3.64 8.33
CA VAL A 108 -15.84 3.23 8.16
C VAL A 108 -15.57 1.87 8.79
N LYS A 109 -16.19 1.56 9.93
CA LYS A 109 -16.11 0.21 10.53
C LYS A 109 -16.64 -0.89 9.60
N GLN A 110 -17.58 -0.56 8.71
CA GLN A 110 -18.16 -1.49 7.75
C GLN A 110 -17.51 -1.44 6.36
N ARG A 111 -16.61 -0.47 6.11
CA ARG A 111 -15.99 -0.23 4.80
C ARG A 111 -15.32 -1.47 4.22
N TYR A 112 -14.52 -2.17 5.04
CA TYR A 112 -13.85 -3.40 4.63
C TYR A 112 -14.85 -4.45 4.13
N GLN A 113 -15.89 -4.75 4.90
CA GLN A 113 -16.91 -5.74 4.54
C GLN A 113 -17.74 -5.30 3.34
N THR A 114 -17.99 -4.00 3.17
CA THR A 114 -18.65 -3.44 1.99
C THR A 114 -17.81 -3.70 0.72
N ILE A 115 -16.52 -3.39 0.75
CA ILE A 115 -15.61 -3.65 -0.38
C ILE A 115 -15.52 -5.14 -0.67
N LEU A 116 -15.31 -5.97 0.35
CA LEU A 116 -15.23 -7.42 0.22
C LEU A 116 -16.49 -8.00 -0.43
N GLY A 117 -17.68 -7.53 0.01
CA GLY A 117 -18.96 -7.93 -0.57
C GLY A 117 -19.08 -7.59 -2.06
N LYS A 118 -18.67 -6.36 -2.44
CA LYS A 118 -18.69 -5.92 -3.85
C LYS A 118 -17.71 -6.71 -4.72
N LEU A 119 -16.51 -7.02 -4.23
CA LEU A 119 -15.56 -7.89 -4.94
C LEU A 119 -16.16 -9.27 -5.20
N LYS A 120 -16.76 -9.89 -4.17
CA LYS A 120 -17.44 -11.19 -4.29
C LYS A 120 -18.62 -11.15 -5.26
N GLN A 121 -19.47 -10.12 -5.21
CA GLN A 121 -20.59 -9.92 -6.12
C GLN A 121 -20.13 -9.78 -7.59
N ALA A 122 -18.98 -9.15 -7.81
CA ALA A 122 -18.36 -9.04 -9.14
C ALA A 122 -17.66 -10.35 -9.59
N GLY A 123 -17.73 -11.44 -8.82
CA GLY A 123 -17.08 -12.72 -9.13
C GLY A 123 -15.56 -12.67 -9.07
N ILE A 124 -15.00 -11.71 -8.34
CA ILE A 124 -13.56 -11.57 -8.13
C ILE A 124 -13.16 -12.50 -6.98
N SER A 125 -12.15 -13.34 -7.22
CA SER A 125 -11.60 -14.20 -6.18
C SER A 125 -10.99 -13.36 -5.06
N THR A 126 -11.43 -13.59 -3.84
CA THR A 126 -10.97 -12.91 -2.62
C THR A 126 -11.43 -13.69 -1.38
N PHE A 127 -10.87 -13.38 -0.22
CA PHE A 127 -11.27 -13.95 1.07
C PHE A 127 -11.32 -12.86 2.14
N ASP A 128 -11.87 -13.17 3.29
CA ASP A 128 -11.97 -12.23 4.42
C ASP A 128 -10.68 -12.25 5.26
N ASP A 129 -9.72 -11.41 4.88
CA ASP A 129 -8.46 -11.28 5.60
C ASP A 129 -8.62 -10.58 6.96
N ALA A 130 -9.66 -9.73 7.12
CA ALA A 130 -9.95 -9.15 8.41
C ALA A 130 -10.38 -10.21 9.44
N ALA A 131 -11.09 -11.25 9.01
CA ALA A 131 -11.42 -12.39 9.87
C ALA A 131 -10.16 -13.20 10.24
N VAL A 132 -9.25 -13.44 9.28
CA VAL A 132 -7.97 -14.13 9.50
C VAL A 132 -7.14 -13.38 10.55
N LEU A 133 -6.96 -12.07 10.35
CA LEU A 133 -6.18 -11.24 11.25
C LEU A 133 -6.84 -11.06 12.63
N SER A 134 -8.18 -10.99 12.69
CA SER A 134 -8.93 -10.95 13.95
C SER A 134 -8.72 -12.22 14.78
N GLN A 135 -8.76 -13.39 14.13
CA GLN A 135 -8.49 -14.66 14.79
C GLN A 135 -7.05 -14.69 15.36
N LEU A 136 -6.08 -14.22 14.60
CA LEU A 136 -4.69 -14.13 15.07
C LEU A 136 -4.56 -13.17 16.25
N LYS A 137 -5.18 -11.98 16.17
CA LYS A 137 -5.17 -11.00 17.28
C LYS A 137 -5.81 -11.57 18.53
N ASN A 138 -6.92 -12.28 18.40
CA ASN A 138 -7.61 -12.93 19.53
C ASN A 138 -6.78 -14.04 20.17
N SER A 139 -5.78 -14.58 19.47
CA SER A 139 -4.79 -15.50 20.05
C SER A 139 -3.67 -14.80 20.82
N GLY A 140 -3.75 -13.49 21.01
CA GLY A 140 -2.78 -12.66 21.73
C GLY A 140 -1.58 -12.19 20.93
N LYS A 141 -1.64 -12.26 19.59
CA LYS A 141 -0.56 -11.77 18.71
C LYS A 141 -0.95 -10.44 18.07
N ASP A 142 -0.03 -9.49 18.07
CA ASP A 142 -0.21 -8.27 17.31
C ASP A 142 -0.21 -8.55 15.81
N VAL A 143 -1.13 -7.90 15.08
CA VAL A 143 -1.27 -8.06 13.62
C VAL A 143 -0.63 -6.93 12.84
N PHE A 144 -0.42 -5.76 13.49
CA PHE A 144 0.35 -4.65 12.94
C PHE A 144 1.40 -4.21 13.96
N TYR A 145 2.52 -3.70 13.47
CA TYR A 145 3.51 -3.06 14.33
C TYR A 145 2.99 -1.75 14.92
N ARG A 146 3.40 -1.43 16.14
CA ARG A 146 2.91 -0.27 16.89
C ARG A 146 3.26 1.06 16.23
N THR A 147 4.51 1.23 15.79
CA THR A 147 5.04 2.49 15.24
C THR A 147 5.23 2.47 13.72
N ASP A 148 4.73 1.42 13.07
CA ASP A 148 4.85 1.16 11.63
C ASP A 148 3.47 0.94 11.01
N GLN A 149 3.29 1.19 9.72
CA GLN A 149 2.05 0.90 9.03
C GLN A 149 1.88 -0.57 8.65
N HIS A 150 2.99 -1.31 8.63
CA HIS A 150 2.99 -2.67 8.11
C HIS A 150 2.52 -3.69 9.15
N TRP A 151 2.04 -4.80 8.64
CA TRP A 151 1.72 -5.99 9.41
C TRP A 151 2.94 -6.63 10.07
N THR A 152 2.70 -7.42 11.10
CA THR A 152 3.75 -8.25 11.71
C THR A 152 4.04 -9.50 10.87
N GLN A 153 5.19 -10.13 11.10
CA GLN A 153 5.51 -11.40 10.44
C GLN A 153 4.44 -12.48 10.65
N PRO A 154 3.90 -12.69 11.88
CA PRO A 154 2.80 -13.64 12.07
C PRO A 154 1.53 -13.31 11.28
N ALA A 155 1.21 -12.01 11.11
CA ALA A 155 0.07 -11.57 10.31
C ALA A 155 0.30 -11.85 8.82
N ALA A 156 1.47 -11.49 8.29
CA ALA A 156 1.85 -11.81 6.92
C ALA A 156 1.80 -13.31 6.64
N ASP A 157 2.24 -14.14 7.60
CA ASP A 157 2.20 -15.60 7.50
C ASP A 157 0.77 -16.14 7.47
N ALA A 158 -0.11 -15.67 8.35
CA ALA A 158 -1.50 -16.09 8.40
C ALA A 158 -2.25 -15.74 7.11
N THR A 159 -2.07 -14.51 6.62
CA THR A 159 -2.64 -14.04 5.35
C THR A 159 -2.08 -14.84 4.17
N ALA A 160 -0.79 -15.18 4.15
CA ALA A 160 -0.18 -15.98 3.09
C ALA A 160 -0.77 -17.40 3.04
N VAL A 161 -1.01 -18.02 4.20
CA VAL A 161 -1.67 -19.34 4.28
C VAL A 161 -3.10 -19.26 3.74
N ALA A 162 -3.88 -18.27 4.17
CA ALA A 162 -5.26 -18.08 3.68
C ALA A 162 -5.30 -17.78 2.17
N THR A 163 -4.33 -17.01 1.66
CA THR A 163 -4.15 -16.75 0.23
C THR A 163 -3.89 -18.05 -0.53
N ALA A 164 -2.99 -18.90 -0.01
CA ALA A 164 -2.67 -20.20 -0.61
C ALA A 164 -3.89 -21.14 -0.64
N GLU A 165 -4.66 -21.16 0.43
CA GLU A 165 -5.89 -21.96 0.50
C GLU A 165 -6.93 -21.48 -0.51
N GLN A 166 -7.09 -20.17 -0.69
CA GLN A 166 -7.99 -19.62 -1.70
C GLN A 166 -7.51 -19.98 -3.11
N ILE A 167 -6.20 -19.89 -3.39
CA ILE A 167 -5.63 -20.29 -4.68
C ILE A 167 -5.89 -21.77 -4.95
N LYS A 168 -5.66 -22.64 -3.97
CA LYS A 168 -5.89 -24.09 -4.11
C LYS A 168 -7.37 -24.44 -4.38
N ARG A 169 -8.29 -23.69 -3.78
CA ARG A 169 -9.73 -23.84 -4.07
C ARG A 169 -10.08 -23.40 -5.49
N ASP A 170 -9.54 -22.25 -5.93
CA ASP A 170 -9.88 -21.67 -7.24
C ASP A 170 -9.16 -22.36 -8.40
N VAL A 171 -7.97 -22.88 -8.16
CA VAL A 171 -7.08 -23.50 -9.15
C VAL A 171 -6.50 -24.81 -8.59
N PRO A 172 -7.33 -25.86 -8.47
CA PRO A 172 -6.88 -27.13 -7.86
C PRO A 172 -5.71 -27.79 -8.63
N ASN A 173 -5.57 -27.51 -9.92
CA ASN A 173 -4.49 -27.99 -10.76
C ASN A 173 -3.43 -26.88 -10.98
N LEU A 174 -2.92 -26.30 -9.90
CA LEU A 174 -1.87 -25.30 -9.97
C LEU A 174 -0.61 -25.89 -10.62
N LYS A 175 -0.12 -25.24 -11.66
CA LYS A 175 1.08 -25.64 -12.43
C LYS A 175 2.35 -25.59 -11.57
N GLY A 176 3.45 -26.09 -12.13
CA GLY A 176 4.75 -26.20 -11.47
C GLY A 176 4.89 -27.50 -10.69
N ASN A 177 6.12 -27.83 -10.35
CA ASN A 177 6.43 -29.06 -9.64
C ASN A 177 6.18 -28.91 -8.13
N PRO A 178 5.53 -29.88 -7.45
CA PRO A 178 5.55 -29.96 -6.00
C PRO A 178 6.99 -30.03 -5.47
N GLY A 179 7.22 -29.56 -4.24
CA GLY A 179 8.55 -29.56 -3.64
C GLY A 179 9.45 -28.40 -4.09
N THR A 180 8.91 -27.42 -4.86
CA THR A 180 9.68 -26.27 -5.32
C THR A 180 9.29 -24.96 -4.62
N GLY A 181 8.48 -25.06 -3.56
CA GLY A 181 8.17 -23.93 -2.68
C GLY A 181 9.40 -23.47 -1.89
N MET A 182 9.45 -22.19 -1.57
CA MET A 182 10.55 -21.62 -0.79
C MET A 182 10.59 -22.23 0.61
N ALA A 183 11.77 -22.64 1.06
CA ALA A 183 11.98 -22.95 2.46
C ALA A 183 11.83 -21.69 3.31
N LEU A 184 11.25 -21.83 4.50
CA LEU A 184 11.16 -20.73 5.44
C LEU A 184 12.51 -20.55 6.12
N GLY A 185 13.14 -19.38 5.93
CA GLY A 185 14.37 -19.01 6.59
C GLY A 185 14.18 -18.80 8.10
N SER A 186 15.28 -18.69 8.82
CA SER A 186 15.27 -18.44 10.25
C SER A 186 14.73 -17.03 10.56
N GLU A 187 13.98 -16.91 11.64
CA GLU A 187 13.54 -15.63 12.17
C GLU A 187 14.67 -14.95 12.93
N PHE A 188 14.75 -13.63 12.81
CA PHE A 188 15.63 -12.79 13.61
C PHE A 188 14.89 -11.54 14.09
N LYS A 189 15.42 -10.92 15.13
CA LYS A 189 14.82 -9.75 15.75
C LYS A 189 15.65 -8.52 15.45
N GLU A 190 15.00 -7.49 14.95
CA GLU A 190 15.60 -6.15 14.78
C GLU A 190 14.90 -5.17 15.72
N ARG A 191 15.68 -4.29 16.35
CA ARG A 191 15.12 -3.22 17.17
C ARG A 191 15.32 -1.88 16.48
N ARG A 192 14.25 -1.33 15.92
CA ARG A 192 14.26 -0.08 15.15
C ARG A 192 13.01 0.75 15.39
N TYR A 193 12.98 1.95 14.88
CA TYR A 193 11.74 2.71 14.74
C TYR A 193 10.92 2.14 13.56
N GLY A 194 9.61 2.21 13.66
CA GLY A 194 8.74 1.93 12.54
C GLY A 194 8.71 3.09 11.54
N ASP A 195 8.24 2.81 10.34
CA ASP A 195 8.25 3.78 9.23
C ASP A 195 7.40 5.04 9.51
N LEU A 196 6.28 4.90 10.23
CA LEU A 196 5.48 6.06 10.63
C LEU A 196 6.25 6.96 11.61
N ALA A 197 7.00 6.36 12.53
CA ALA A 197 7.83 7.12 13.45
C ALA A 197 9.02 7.78 12.73
N GLU A 198 9.69 7.05 11.83
CA GLU A 198 10.85 7.58 11.11
C GLU A 198 10.50 8.72 10.16
N ARG A 199 9.36 8.63 9.48
CA ARG A 199 9.00 9.57 8.42
C ARG A 199 8.27 10.82 8.94
N PHE A 200 7.49 10.70 10.04
CA PHE A 200 6.54 11.74 10.43
C PHE A 200 6.74 12.29 11.84
N LEU A 201 7.65 11.75 12.63
CA LEU A 201 7.94 12.26 13.96
C LEU A 201 9.27 12.99 14.01
N THR A 202 9.34 14.06 14.83
CA THR A 202 10.61 14.70 15.18
C THR A 202 11.52 13.73 15.94
N GLU A 203 12.80 14.03 16.05
CA GLU A 203 13.75 13.19 16.79
C GLU A 203 13.34 13.02 18.26
N GLU A 204 12.87 14.09 18.91
CA GLU A 204 12.38 14.04 20.28
C GLU A 204 11.13 13.14 20.41
N GLN A 205 10.17 13.30 19.51
CA GLN A 205 8.97 12.46 19.48
C GLN A 205 9.29 10.99 19.22
N ARG A 206 10.24 10.68 18.34
CA ARG A 206 10.71 9.31 18.10
C ARG A 206 11.35 8.71 19.35
N LYS A 207 12.20 9.48 20.05
CA LYS A 207 12.80 9.03 21.31
C LYS A 207 11.76 8.73 22.37
N ALA A 208 10.73 9.58 22.50
CA ALA A 208 9.62 9.38 23.42
C ALA A 208 8.76 8.16 23.06
N THR A 209 8.51 7.94 21.75
CA THR A 209 7.74 6.77 21.24
C THR A 209 8.50 5.46 21.44
N GLY A 210 9.83 5.51 21.33
CA GLY A 210 10.72 4.37 21.49
C GLY A 210 10.81 3.45 20.28
N ARG A 211 11.86 2.65 20.22
CA ARG A 211 12.04 1.60 19.21
C ARG A 211 11.21 0.39 19.59
N GLU A 212 10.71 -0.33 18.57
CA GLU A 212 10.04 -1.61 18.76
C GLU A 212 10.83 -2.77 18.12
N THR A 213 10.45 -3.99 18.46
CA THR A 213 11.09 -5.19 17.95
C THR A 213 10.33 -5.68 16.71
N PHE A 214 11.01 -5.73 15.57
CA PHE A 214 10.54 -6.36 14.36
C PHE A 214 11.05 -7.81 14.35
N VAL A 215 10.14 -8.74 14.12
CA VAL A 215 10.48 -10.13 13.83
C VAL A 215 10.37 -10.30 12.33
N VAL A 216 11.48 -10.66 11.69
CA VAL A 216 11.58 -10.82 10.25
C VAL A 216 12.27 -12.13 9.91
N ARG A 217 11.98 -12.67 8.71
CA ARG A 217 12.57 -13.91 8.22
C ARG A 217 13.72 -13.62 7.28
N ARG A 218 14.82 -14.34 7.43
CA ARG A 218 15.88 -14.34 6.42
C ARG A 218 15.34 -14.98 5.16
N GLN A 219 15.69 -14.41 4.02
CA GLN A 219 15.46 -15.06 2.75
C GLN A 219 16.66 -15.97 2.48
N ASP A 220 16.41 -17.26 2.34
CA ASP A 220 17.43 -18.17 1.82
C ASP A 220 17.53 -17.95 0.31
N THR A 221 18.61 -17.31 -0.11
CA THR A 221 18.93 -17.03 -1.53
C THR A 221 19.66 -18.20 -2.21
N THR A 222 19.64 -19.38 -1.62
CA THR A 222 20.42 -20.55 -2.08
C THR A 222 19.88 -21.22 -3.35
N GLY A 223 18.74 -20.78 -3.90
CA GLY A 223 18.29 -21.18 -5.23
C GLY A 223 18.87 -20.28 -6.31
N GLY A 224 19.74 -20.79 -7.19
CA GLY A 224 20.34 -20.03 -8.29
C GLY A 224 19.28 -19.35 -9.16
N LEU A 225 19.45 -18.04 -9.41
CA LEU A 225 18.55 -17.21 -10.22
C LEU A 225 18.41 -17.64 -11.70
N LEU A 226 19.22 -18.56 -12.17
CA LEU A 226 19.35 -18.89 -13.60
C LEU A 226 18.54 -20.12 -14.04
N ASP A 227 18.05 -20.96 -13.12
CA ASP A 227 17.33 -22.20 -13.42
C ASP A 227 15.92 -22.29 -12.78
N ALA A 228 15.40 -21.21 -12.23
CA ALA A 228 14.08 -21.22 -11.62
C ALA A 228 13.00 -21.37 -12.71
N ALA A 229 12.22 -22.46 -12.64
CA ALA A 229 11.01 -22.60 -13.45
C ALA A 229 10.07 -21.39 -13.26
N PRO A 230 9.34 -20.96 -14.32
CA PRO A 230 8.41 -19.86 -14.21
C PRO A 230 7.44 -20.05 -13.04
N ALA A 231 7.27 -19.00 -12.23
CA ALA A 231 6.39 -19.05 -11.09
C ALA A 231 4.91 -19.12 -11.54
N PRO A 232 4.14 -20.13 -11.11
CA PRO A 232 2.73 -20.23 -11.46
C PRO A 232 1.86 -19.17 -10.75
N VAL A 233 2.40 -18.53 -9.73
CA VAL A 233 1.73 -17.46 -8.97
C VAL A 233 2.62 -16.23 -8.93
N HIS A 234 2.03 -15.09 -9.26
CA HIS A 234 2.68 -13.79 -9.13
C HIS A 234 1.91 -12.90 -8.17
N VAL A 235 2.63 -12.16 -7.34
CA VAL A 235 2.07 -11.17 -6.41
C VAL A 235 2.47 -9.77 -6.87
N THR A 236 1.50 -8.87 -7.00
CA THR A 236 1.75 -7.45 -7.26
C THR A 236 1.08 -6.60 -6.17
N GLY A 237 1.77 -5.60 -5.65
CA GLY A 237 1.20 -4.77 -4.59
C GLY A 237 2.15 -3.78 -3.96
N HIS A 238 1.69 -3.17 -2.89
CA HIS A 238 2.44 -2.20 -2.10
C HIS A 238 3.52 -2.86 -1.25
N SER A 239 4.23 -2.04 -0.47
CA SER A 239 5.26 -2.49 0.48
C SER A 239 4.79 -3.53 1.52
N MET A 240 3.48 -3.74 1.69
CA MET A 240 2.96 -4.84 2.50
C MET A 240 3.43 -6.21 2.01
N VAL A 241 3.50 -6.41 0.70
CA VAL A 241 3.95 -7.69 0.10
C VAL A 241 5.45 -7.71 -0.21
N GLN A 242 6.22 -6.72 0.25
CA GLN A 242 7.67 -6.76 0.09
C GLN A 242 8.27 -8.00 0.79
N PRO A 243 9.31 -8.59 0.22
CA PRO A 243 9.92 -9.81 0.78
C PRO A 243 10.36 -9.69 2.24
N TYR A 244 10.73 -8.48 2.70
CA TYR A 244 11.14 -8.22 4.07
C TYR A 244 10.12 -8.70 5.12
N PHE A 245 8.80 -8.54 4.87
CA PHE A 245 7.75 -9.00 5.78
C PHE A 245 7.35 -10.47 5.58
N GLY A 246 7.98 -11.18 4.64
CA GLY A 246 7.90 -12.62 4.50
C GLY A 246 6.64 -13.18 3.82
N PHE A 247 5.67 -12.33 3.42
CA PHE A 247 4.44 -12.78 2.77
C PHE A 247 4.70 -13.64 1.51
N PRO A 248 5.51 -13.20 0.51
CA PRO A 248 5.76 -14.01 -0.68
C PRO A 248 6.46 -15.33 -0.38
N GLN A 249 7.40 -15.31 0.57
CA GLN A 249 8.11 -16.53 0.99
C GLN A 249 7.15 -17.54 1.63
N LYS A 250 6.28 -17.07 2.55
CA LYS A 250 5.30 -17.94 3.20
C LYS A 250 4.23 -18.43 2.23
N LEU A 251 3.82 -17.61 1.27
CA LEU A 251 2.88 -18.02 0.22
C LEU A 251 3.49 -19.13 -0.64
N SER A 252 4.74 -18.96 -1.07
CA SER A 252 5.48 -19.98 -1.82
C SER A 252 5.60 -21.30 -1.04
N ASN A 253 5.94 -21.20 0.25
CA ASN A 253 6.01 -22.35 1.15
C ASN A 253 4.65 -23.06 1.28
N ALA A 254 3.58 -22.31 1.53
CA ALA A 254 2.23 -22.86 1.72
C ALA A 254 1.63 -23.47 0.43
N LEU A 255 1.99 -22.94 -0.74
CA LEU A 255 1.62 -23.50 -2.04
C LEU A 255 2.49 -24.68 -2.46
N ASP A 256 3.68 -24.80 -1.86
CA ASP A 256 4.72 -25.71 -2.30
C ASP A 256 5.12 -25.50 -3.78
N ARG A 257 5.14 -24.25 -4.21
CA ARG A 257 5.41 -23.75 -5.58
C ARG A 257 6.17 -22.45 -5.54
N PRO A 258 6.94 -22.11 -6.61
CA PRO A 258 7.54 -20.79 -6.73
C PRO A 258 6.49 -19.70 -6.77
N VAL A 259 6.79 -18.57 -6.14
CA VAL A 259 6.00 -17.32 -6.20
C VAL A 259 6.92 -16.21 -6.59
N SER A 260 6.57 -15.46 -7.62
CA SER A 260 7.26 -14.22 -7.99
C SER A 260 6.52 -13.01 -7.43
N VAL A 261 7.24 -11.90 -7.25
CA VAL A 261 6.66 -10.67 -6.69
C VAL A 261 7.24 -9.43 -7.35
N ASN A 262 6.38 -8.47 -7.64
CA ASN A 262 6.77 -7.08 -7.82
C ASN A 262 6.04 -6.21 -6.79
N TRP A 263 6.77 -5.30 -6.18
CA TRP A 263 6.20 -4.37 -5.21
C TRP A 263 6.86 -3.00 -5.31
N LYS A 264 6.14 -1.97 -4.89
CA LYS A 264 6.63 -0.59 -4.80
C LYS A 264 6.06 0.13 -3.58
N PRO A 265 6.61 1.30 -3.20
CA PRO A 265 6.02 2.17 -2.19
C PRO A 265 4.56 2.52 -2.52
N GLY A 266 3.74 2.71 -1.49
CA GLY A 266 2.29 2.88 -1.63
C GLY A 266 1.85 4.08 -2.48
N ASN A 267 2.68 5.13 -2.59
CA ASN A 267 2.41 6.30 -3.42
C ASN A 267 2.43 6.04 -4.94
N ILE A 268 3.03 4.93 -5.39
CA ILE A 268 2.96 4.52 -6.81
C ILE A 268 1.54 4.05 -7.20
N GLY A 269 0.76 3.61 -6.22
CA GLY A 269 -0.60 3.13 -6.44
C GLY A 269 -0.67 1.73 -7.05
N HIS A 270 -1.61 0.95 -6.56
CA HIS A 270 -1.79 -0.44 -7.02
C HIS A 270 -2.19 -0.54 -8.51
N TRP A 271 -2.79 0.51 -9.08
CA TRP A 271 -3.18 0.58 -10.49
C TRP A 271 -1.97 0.55 -11.42
N THR A 272 -0.96 1.39 -11.13
CA THR A 272 0.28 1.46 -11.92
C THR A 272 1.11 0.21 -11.74
N MET A 273 1.20 -0.33 -10.50
CA MET A 273 1.95 -1.56 -10.25
C MET A 273 1.44 -2.76 -11.04
N LEU A 274 0.11 -2.90 -11.15
CA LEU A 274 -0.47 -3.93 -12.01
C LEU A 274 -0.04 -3.74 -13.47
N LEU A 275 -0.17 -2.54 -14.02
CA LEU A 275 0.20 -2.27 -15.42
C LEU A 275 1.68 -2.52 -15.69
N GLU A 276 2.57 -2.07 -14.81
CA GLU A 276 4.01 -2.31 -14.95
C GLU A 276 4.34 -3.80 -15.03
N TYR A 277 3.68 -4.61 -14.21
CA TYR A 277 3.85 -6.05 -14.30
C TYR A 277 3.32 -6.63 -15.62
N LEU A 278 2.11 -6.25 -16.02
CA LEU A 278 1.51 -6.76 -17.27
C LEU A 278 2.27 -6.33 -18.52
N GLU A 279 2.90 -5.16 -18.51
CA GLU A 279 3.75 -4.64 -19.58
C GLU A 279 5.15 -5.24 -19.59
N SER A 280 5.57 -5.93 -18.52
CA SER A 280 6.91 -6.47 -18.37
C SER A 280 7.22 -7.60 -19.35
N ALA A 281 8.50 -7.81 -19.59
CA ALA A 281 8.98 -8.94 -20.41
C ALA A 281 8.69 -10.29 -19.72
N ASP A 282 8.71 -10.32 -18.38
CA ASP A 282 8.42 -11.52 -17.60
C ASP A 282 6.97 -11.99 -17.80
N PHE A 283 6.00 -11.10 -17.64
CA PHE A 283 4.59 -11.44 -17.88
C PHE A 283 4.36 -11.88 -19.35
N LYS A 284 4.95 -11.19 -20.31
CA LYS A 284 4.78 -11.52 -21.73
C LYS A 284 5.32 -12.90 -22.08
N LYS A 285 6.46 -13.27 -21.49
CA LYS A 285 7.13 -14.56 -21.75
C LYS A 285 6.52 -15.71 -20.92
N ASN A 286 6.21 -15.44 -19.66
CA ASN A 286 5.82 -16.43 -18.67
C ASN A 286 4.61 -15.96 -17.85
N PRO A 287 3.41 -15.81 -18.45
CA PRO A 287 2.25 -15.38 -17.68
C PRO A 287 1.93 -16.40 -16.56
N PRO A 288 1.67 -15.95 -15.33
CA PRO A 288 1.35 -16.83 -14.23
C PRO A 288 -0.03 -17.45 -14.43
N GLN A 289 -0.30 -18.53 -13.74
CA GLN A 289 -1.66 -19.09 -13.70
C GLN A 289 -2.57 -18.29 -12.75
N VAL A 290 -1.99 -17.73 -11.68
CA VAL A 290 -2.68 -16.87 -10.72
C VAL A 290 -1.90 -15.57 -10.52
N LEU A 291 -2.61 -14.45 -10.61
CA LEU A 291 -2.12 -13.13 -10.25
C LEU A 291 -2.82 -12.69 -8.97
N VAL A 292 -2.07 -12.53 -7.89
CA VAL A 292 -2.54 -11.96 -6.63
C VAL A 292 -2.29 -10.45 -6.66
N TRP A 293 -3.35 -9.66 -6.68
CA TRP A 293 -3.29 -8.20 -6.66
C TRP A 293 -3.64 -7.69 -5.27
N GLN A 294 -2.62 -7.25 -4.55
CA GLN A 294 -2.81 -6.72 -3.20
C GLN A 294 -3.29 -5.28 -3.24
N MET A 295 -4.31 -5.00 -2.49
CA MET A 295 -4.90 -3.68 -2.27
C MET A 295 -5.01 -3.40 -0.77
N PHE A 296 -4.92 -2.13 -0.42
CA PHE A 296 -5.09 -1.68 0.96
C PHE A 296 -6.45 -1.00 1.10
N GLU A 297 -7.25 -1.43 2.05
CA GLU A 297 -8.64 -1.01 2.22
C GLU A 297 -8.82 0.52 2.30
N PRO A 298 -8.03 1.31 3.06
CA PRO A 298 -8.16 2.76 3.09
C PRO A 298 -7.95 3.44 1.74
N SER A 299 -7.13 2.84 0.87
CA SER A 299 -6.83 3.41 -0.45
C SER A 299 -7.72 2.85 -1.58
N TYR A 300 -8.62 1.93 -1.28
CA TYR A 300 -9.46 1.27 -2.29
C TYR A 300 -10.39 2.24 -3.06
N ALA A 301 -10.86 3.29 -2.41
CA ALA A 301 -11.71 4.30 -3.04
C ALA A 301 -10.94 5.26 -3.99
N TYR A 302 -9.62 5.21 -4.00
CA TYR A 302 -8.81 6.07 -4.87
C TYR A 302 -8.51 5.35 -6.19
N GLY A 303 -9.18 5.82 -7.27
CA GLY A 303 -8.98 5.31 -8.63
C GLY A 303 -7.64 5.72 -9.24
N PRO A 304 -7.35 5.29 -10.47
CA PRO A 304 -6.09 5.63 -11.16
C PRO A 304 -5.83 7.14 -11.29
N GLN A 305 -6.90 7.95 -11.30
CA GLN A 305 -6.85 9.42 -11.47
C GLN A 305 -6.73 10.20 -10.15
N ALA A 306 -6.61 9.53 -9.00
CA ALA A 306 -6.63 10.19 -7.69
C ALA A 306 -5.37 11.02 -7.45
N SER A 307 -5.43 12.32 -7.78
CA SER A 307 -4.38 13.29 -7.45
C SER A 307 -4.24 13.46 -5.93
N GLY A 308 -3.02 13.65 -5.47
CA GLY A 308 -2.72 13.78 -4.04
C GLY A 308 -2.63 12.44 -3.28
N MET A 309 -3.12 11.34 -3.88
CA MET A 309 -2.94 9.98 -3.34
C MET A 309 -1.76 9.27 -4.00
N TRP A 310 -1.66 9.37 -5.31
CA TRP A 310 -0.58 8.78 -6.09
C TRP A 310 0.44 9.83 -6.51
N ASP A 311 1.66 9.41 -6.79
CA ASP A 311 2.65 10.31 -7.37
C ASP A 311 2.23 10.74 -8.80
N ASN A 312 2.74 11.89 -9.25
CA ASN A 312 2.32 12.49 -10.51
C ASN A 312 2.56 11.59 -11.74
N ALA A 313 3.57 10.73 -11.69
CA ALA A 313 3.89 9.81 -12.80
C ALA A 313 2.92 8.62 -12.87
N SER A 314 2.26 8.32 -11.75
CA SER A 314 1.32 7.20 -11.62
C SER A 314 -0.14 7.59 -11.90
N ILE A 315 -0.44 8.90 -11.94
CA ILE A 315 -1.81 9.38 -12.18
C ILE A 315 -2.18 9.22 -13.65
N MET A 316 -3.32 8.61 -13.90
CA MET A 316 -3.88 8.48 -15.24
C MET A 316 -5.41 8.43 -15.18
N SER A 317 -6.09 8.77 -16.28
CA SER A 317 -7.54 8.59 -16.35
C SER A 317 -7.93 7.11 -16.37
N ASP A 318 -9.16 6.80 -15.97
CA ASP A 318 -9.70 5.44 -16.03
C ASP A 318 -9.66 4.87 -17.46
N SER A 319 -9.88 5.73 -18.47
CA SER A 319 -9.80 5.33 -19.89
C SER A 319 -8.37 5.00 -20.31
N ALA A 320 -7.38 5.81 -19.89
CA ALA A 320 -5.98 5.54 -20.17
C ALA A 320 -5.51 4.26 -19.46
N TRP A 321 -5.96 4.02 -18.23
CA TRP A 321 -5.66 2.80 -17.50
C TRP A 321 -6.21 1.56 -18.24
N ARG A 322 -7.48 1.60 -18.67
CA ARG A 322 -8.07 0.52 -19.48
C ARG A 322 -7.34 0.29 -20.79
N GLN A 323 -7.00 1.36 -21.50
CA GLN A 323 -6.25 1.25 -22.74
C GLN A 323 -4.89 0.55 -22.54
N ARG A 324 -4.14 0.90 -21.50
CA ARG A 324 -2.89 0.24 -21.16
C ARG A 324 -3.11 -1.22 -20.75
N LEU A 325 -4.11 -1.49 -19.92
CA LEU A 325 -4.49 -2.85 -19.51
C LEU A 325 -4.75 -3.75 -20.72
N HIS A 326 -5.62 -3.31 -21.62
CA HIS A 326 -5.99 -4.09 -22.81
C HIS A 326 -4.82 -4.20 -23.78
N GLY A 327 -4.04 -3.14 -23.99
CA GLY A 327 -2.82 -3.17 -24.80
C GLY A 327 -1.76 -4.14 -24.28
N ALA A 328 -1.53 -4.17 -22.95
CA ALA A 328 -0.61 -5.12 -22.32
C ALA A 328 -1.05 -6.58 -22.49
N LEU A 329 -2.36 -6.80 -22.57
CA LEU A 329 -2.96 -8.12 -22.74
C LEU A 329 -3.26 -8.48 -24.23
N GLY A 330 -2.82 -7.66 -25.20
CA GLY A 330 -2.97 -7.92 -26.64
C GLY A 330 -4.42 -7.84 -27.14
N ARG A 331 -5.18 -6.86 -26.64
CA ARG A 331 -6.57 -6.62 -26.99
C ARG A 331 -6.83 -5.21 -27.52
#